data_5bb60b5b021f536a1518c2946fd6af4d
#
_entry.id   5bb60b5b021f536a1518c2946fd6af4d
#
_cell.length_a   1.000
_cell.length_b   1.000
_cell.length_c   1.000
_cell.angle_alpha   90.00
_cell.angle_beta   90.00
_cell.angle_gamma   90.00
#
_symmetry.space_group_name_H-M   'P 1'
#
loop_
_entity.id
_entity.type
_entity.pdbx_description
1 polymer ?
#
loop_
_entity_poly.entity_id
_entity_poly.type
_entity_poly.pdbx_seq_one_letter_code
_entity_poly.pdbx_strand_id
1 'polypeptide(L)'
;MVETDVFKHSTPSLYDRYMGPLLFEPYARYVAERVGPPRPSRILETAAGTGIVTRALRDAAPEATIIATDINAAVVGFAAEQVQSARVEFQVADAQNLPFEDATFDLVVCLFGIMFFPDKIRANAEARRVLRPQGRYIVVAFDRLDLNRIPRAAGEAVASLFPEDPRYMERGPFSYTDAAVMEQDLRAAGFEAVEVETIELSSRVSARDAAHGIVLGSPFRAENERLDASALDGQPKRSNGRSNRGMVKTRPSLHT
;
A
#
# COMPACT_ATOMS: atom_id res chain seq x y z
N MET A 1 19.05 -10.48 -2.22
CA MET A 1 17.63 -10.90 -2.30
C MET A 1 17.00 -10.36 -1.04
N VAL A 2 16.31 -9.22 -1.15
CA VAL A 2 15.41 -8.78 -0.07
C VAL A 2 14.22 -9.71 -0.16
N GLU A 3 14.07 -10.57 0.83
CA GLU A 3 13.02 -11.57 0.88
C GLU A 3 11.67 -10.90 0.75
N THR A 4 10.90 -11.33 -0.26
CA THR A 4 9.47 -11.08 -0.45
C THR A 4 8.62 -11.61 0.72
N ASP A 5 9.23 -11.83 1.85
CA ASP A 5 8.70 -12.49 3.04
C ASP A 5 8.04 -11.53 4.04
N VAL A 6 8.08 -10.23 3.76
CA VAL A 6 7.59 -9.17 4.66
C VAL A 6 6.10 -9.37 5.04
N PHE A 7 5.32 -10.05 4.20
CA PHE A 7 3.90 -10.29 4.43
C PHE A 7 3.53 -11.73 4.81
N LYS A 8 4.48 -12.66 4.91
CA LYS A 8 4.18 -14.07 5.24
C LYS A 8 3.55 -14.26 6.62
N HIS A 9 3.75 -13.32 7.52
CA HIS A 9 3.32 -13.45 8.92
C HIS A 9 2.21 -12.46 9.33
N SER A 10 1.82 -11.50 8.47
CA SER A 10 0.65 -10.69 8.74
C SER A 10 -0.61 -11.47 8.37
N THR A 11 -1.58 -11.54 9.28
CA THR A 11 -2.89 -12.08 8.96
C THR A 11 -3.60 -11.05 8.06
N PRO A 12 -3.93 -11.35 6.79
CA PRO A 12 -4.52 -10.38 5.88
C PRO A 12 -5.76 -9.68 6.45
N SER A 13 -6.57 -10.40 7.23
CA SER A 13 -7.76 -9.86 7.89
C SER A 13 -7.45 -8.78 8.94
N LEU A 14 -6.37 -8.93 9.71
CA LEU A 14 -5.97 -7.91 10.69
C LEU A 14 -5.36 -6.69 10.00
N TYR A 15 -4.58 -6.92 8.94
CA TYR A 15 -4.08 -5.84 8.10
C TYR A 15 -5.23 -5.03 7.49
N ASP A 16 -6.17 -5.68 6.83
CA ASP A 16 -7.34 -5.03 6.22
C ASP A 16 -8.14 -4.23 7.26
N ARG A 17 -8.45 -4.86 8.39
CA ARG A 17 -9.28 -4.28 9.45
C ARG A 17 -8.69 -3.06 10.12
N TYR A 18 -7.39 -3.05 10.40
CA TYR A 18 -6.75 -2.03 11.22
C TYR A 18 -5.87 -1.08 10.41
N MET A 19 -5.07 -1.60 9.46
CA MET A 19 -4.21 -0.75 8.62
C MET A 19 -5.01 -0.06 7.52
N GLY A 20 -6.07 -0.70 7.02
CA GLY A 20 -6.96 -0.13 6.02
C GLY A 20 -7.45 1.27 6.43
N PRO A 21 -8.27 1.39 7.49
CA PRO A 21 -8.78 2.69 7.94
C PRO A 21 -7.70 3.64 8.43
N LEU A 22 -6.59 3.09 8.95
CA LEU A 22 -5.50 3.88 9.52
C LEU A 22 -4.69 4.61 8.44
N LEU A 23 -4.29 3.90 7.38
CA LEU A 23 -3.32 4.39 6.41
C LEU A 23 -3.84 4.42 4.96
N PHE A 24 -4.61 3.42 4.52
CA PHE A 24 -4.80 3.17 3.10
C PHE A 24 -6.12 3.65 2.53
N GLU A 25 -7.23 3.51 3.25
CA GLU A 25 -8.55 3.87 2.74
C GLU A 25 -8.71 5.35 2.36
N PRO A 26 -8.15 6.34 3.10
CA PRO A 26 -8.23 7.73 2.67
C PRO A 26 -7.60 7.95 1.30
N TYR A 27 -6.45 7.29 1.05
CA TYR A 27 -5.74 7.40 -0.23
C TYR A 27 -6.39 6.57 -1.33
N ALA A 28 -6.96 5.42 -1.01
CA ALA A 28 -7.74 4.63 -1.95
C ALA A 28 -8.93 5.43 -2.50
N ARG A 29 -9.66 6.15 -1.62
CA ARG A 29 -10.74 7.06 -2.04
C ARG A 29 -10.21 8.21 -2.89
N TYR A 30 -9.13 8.84 -2.47
CA TYR A 30 -8.51 9.93 -3.21
C TYR A 30 -8.08 9.50 -4.63
N VAL A 31 -7.49 8.33 -4.79
CA VAL A 31 -7.12 7.76 -6.09
C VAL A 31 -8.37 7.43 -6.91
N ALA A 32 -9.38 6.81 -6.28
CA ALA A 32 -10.63 6.45 -6.93
C ALA A 32 -11.37 7.67 -7.49
N GLU A 33 -11.36 8.82 -6.79
CA GLU A 33 -11.92 10.09 -7.27
C GLU A 33 -11.20 10.61 -8.53
N ARG A 34 -9.94 10.24 -8.73
CA ARG A 34 -9.13 10.61 -9.89
C ARG A 34 -9.22 9.66 -11.08
N VAL A 35 -10.01 8.60 -10.96
CA VAL A 35 -10.31 7.73 -12.11
C VAL A 35 -10.99 8.50 -13.24
N GLY A 36 -11.81 9.52 -12.94
CA GLY A 36 -12.30 10.60 -13.82
C GLY A 36 -12.57 10.32 -15.30
N PRO A 37 -13.09 11.31 -16.06
CA PRO A 37 -13.23 11.18 -17.49
C PRO A 37 -11.88 11.35 -18.26
N PRO A 38 -11.63 10.61 -19.36
CA PRO A 38 -12.48 9.49 -19.81
C PRO A 38 -12.40 8.33 -18.80
N ARG A 39 -13.56 7.73 -18.50
CA ARG A 39 -13.60 6.59 -17.58
C ARG A 39 -12.88 5.40 -18.21
N PRO A 40 -11.97 4.74 -17.49
CA PRO A 40 -11.30 3.54 -17.98
C PRO A 40 -12.31 2.40 -18.12
N SER A 41 -12.15 1.59 -19.14
CA SER A 41 -12.89 0.34 -19.33
C SER A 41 -12.16 -0.87 -18.75
N ARG A 42 -10.82 -0.79 -18.71
CA ARG A 42 -9.94 -1.83 -18.15
C ARG A 42 -8.89 -1.21 -17.20
N ILE A 43 -8.90 -1.67 -15.98
CA ILE A 43 -8.00 -1.21 -14.92
C ILE A 43 -7.12 -2.39 -14.49
N LEU A 44 -5.82 -2.15 -14.35
CA LEU A 44 -4.89 -3.04 -13.66
C LEU A 44 -4.52 -2.41 -12.33
N GLU A 45 -4.62 -3.16 -11.27
CA GLU A 45 -4.04 -2.83 -9.97
C GLU A 45 -2.86 -3.76 -9.69
N THR A 46 -1.68 -3.21 -9.41
CA THR A 46 -0.51 -3.97 -9.00
C THR A 46 -0.26 -3.80 -7.51
N ALA A 47 0.23 -4.84 -6.85
CA ALA A 47 0.38 -4.91 -5.39
C ALA A 47 -0.93 -4.59 -4.66
N ALA A 48 -2.02 -5.24 -5.08
CA ALA A 48 -3.38 -4.97 -4.62
C ALA A 48 -3.59 -5.27 -3.12
N GLY A 49 -2.71 -6.07 -2.53
CA GLY A 49 -2.80 -6.42 -1.13
C GLY A 49 -4.16 -7.04 -0.80
N THR A 50 -4.80 -6.57 0.26
CA THR A 50 -6.11 -7.08 0.72
C THR A 50 -7.30 -6.54 -0.08
N GLY A 51 -7.06 -5.83 -1.19
CA GLY A 51 -8.12 -5.32 -2.08
C GLY A 51 -8.76 -4.02 -1.60
N ILE A 52 -8.09 -3.24 -0.75
CA ILE A 52 -8.61 -1.94 -0.27
C ILE A 52 -8.82 -0.98 -1.43
N VAL A 53 -7.82 -0.86 -2.30
CA VAL A 53 -7.89 0.03 -3.47
C VAL A 53 -8.82 -0.56 -4.53
N THR A 54 -8.80 -1.88 -4.72
CA THR A 54 -9.71 -2.59 -5.61
C THR A 54 -11.17 -2.26 -5.30
N ARG A 55 -11.56 -2.25 -4.01
CA ARG A 55 -12.92 -1.87 -3.57
C ARG A 55 -13.26 -0.43 -3.99
N ALA A 56 -12.34 0.50 -3.75
CA ALA A 56 -12.55 1.90 -4.09
C ALA A 56 -12.63 2.12 -5.62
N LEU A 57 -11.79 1.45 -6.40
CA LEU A 57 -11.81 1.50 -7.85
C LEU A 57 -13.10 0.90 -8.44
N ARG A 58 -13.56 -0.25 -7.91
CA ARG A 58 -14.84 -0.87 -8.30
C ARG A 58 -16.00 0.10 -8.11
N ASP A 59 -16.05 0.78 -6.98
CA ASP A 59 -17.14 1.70 -6.64
C ASP A 59 -17.09 2.98 -7.50
N ALA A 60 -15.89 3.45 -7.86
CA ALA A 60 -15.70 4.64 -8.70
C ALA A 60 -15.91 4.37 -10.21
N ALA A 61 -15.61 3.15 -10.65
CA ALA A 61 -15.73 2.74 -12.05
C ALA A 61 -16.52 1.41 -12.19
N PRO A 62 -17.82 1.40 -11.88
CA PRO A 62 -18.61 0.16 -11.78
C PRO A 62 -18.73 -0.60 -13.11
N GLU A 63 -18.51 0.07 -14.24
CA GLU A 63 -18.54 -0.54 -15.56
C GLU A 63 -17.17 -1.08 -16.01
N ALA A 64 -16.09 -0.70 -15.33
CA ALA A 64 -14.75 -1.17 -15.67
C ALA A 64 -14.54 -2.63 -15.28
N THR A 65 -13.74 -3.34 -16.09
CA THR A 65 -13.13 -4.60 -15.67
C THR A 65 -11.84 -4.30 -14.93
N ILE A 66 -11.70 -4.80 -13.72
CA ILE A 66 -10.51 -4.61 -12.87
C ILE A 66 -9.78 -5.94 -12.76
N ILE A 67 -8.50 -5.95 -13.09
CA ILE A 67 -7.59 -7.05 -12.76
C ILE A 67 -6.70 -6.56 -11.63
N ALA A 68 -6.80 -7.19 -10.47
CA ALA A 68 -6.02 -6.85 -9.29
C ALA A 68 -4.96 -7.93 -9.06
N THR A 69 -3.70 -7.52 -9.02
CA THR A 69 -2.56 -8.46 -8.93
C THR A 69 -1.73 -8.20 -7.68
N ASP A 70 -1.24 -9.28 -7.10
CA ASP A 70 -0.25 -9.24 -6.03
C ASP A 70 0.68 -10.45 -6.18
N ILE A 71 1.93 -10.34 -5.71
CA ILE A 71 2.88 -11.45 -5.75
C ILE A 71 2.57 -12.52 -4.69
N ASN A 72 1.83 -12.16 -3.64
CA ASN A 72 1.49 -13.03 -2.52
C ASN A 72 0.14 -13.72 -2.73
N ALA A 73 0.18 -15.02 -3.05
CA ALA A 73 -1.02 -15.81 -3.32
C ALA A 73 -2.02 -15.85 -2.15
N ALA A 74 -1.54 -15.81 -0.89
CA ALA A 74 -2.43 -15.84 0.27
C ALA A 74 -3.22 -14.53 0.40
N VAL A 75 -2.60 -13.42 0.07
CA VAL A 75 -3.23 -12.09 0.07
C VAL A 75 -4.23 -11.97 -1.08
N VAL A 76 -3.88 -12.48 -2.27
CA VAL A 76 -4.77 -12.57 -3.44
C VAL A 76 -6.03 -13.39 -3.10
N GLY A 77 -5.87 -14.56 -2.47
CA GLY A 77 -6.99 -15.39 -2.04
C GLY A 77 -7.92 -14.65 -1.06
N PHE A 78 -7.35 -13.99 -0.05
CA PHE A 78 -8.12 -13.19 0.90
C PHE A 78 -8.88 -12.04 0.19
N ALA A 79 -8.21 -11.30 -0.69
CA ALA A 79 -8.83 -10.18 -1.40
C ALA A 79 -10.00 -10.64 -2.29
N ALA A 80 -9.85 -11.78 -2.97
CA ALA A 80 -10.91 -12.37 -3.79
C ALA A 80 -12.16 -12.74 -2.98
N GLU A 81 -11.99 -13.18 -1.72
CA GLU A 81 -13.12 -13.44 -0.82
C GLU A 81 -13.82 -12.14 -0.36
N GLN A 82 -13.05 -11.07 -0.17
CA GLN A 82 -13.58 -9.78 0.31
C GLN A 82 -14.25 -8.95 -0.79
N VAL A 83 -13.83 -9.10 -2.05
CA VAL A 83 -14.28 -8.28 -3.17
C VAL A 83 -14.99 -9.16 -4.20
N GLN A 84 -16.23 -9.53 -3.92
CA GLN A 84 -17.04 -10.31 -4.84
C GLN A 84 -17.69 -9.40 -5.88
N SER A 85 -17.24 -9.49 -7.13
CA SER A 85 -17.79 -8.77 -8.27
C SER A 85 -17.48 -9.51 -9.57
N ALA A 86 -18.44 -9.63 -10.46
CA ALA A 86 -18.24 -10.25 -11.77
C ALA A 86 -17.25 -9.45 -12.68
N ARG A 87 -16.92 -8.23 -12.30
CA ARG A 87 -16.01 -7.34 -13.05
C ARG A 87 -14.62 -7.19 -12.38
N VAL A 88 -14.38 -7.92 -11.30
CA VAL A 88 -13.09 -7.88 -10.59
C VAL A 88 -12.50 -9.29 -10.62
N GLU A 89 -11.28 -9.39 -11.12
CA GLU A 89 -10.49 -10.62 -11.14
C GLU A 89 -9.22 -10.41 -10.30
N PHE A 90 -8.88 -11.38 -9.46
CA PHE A 90 -7.65 -11.38 -8.69
C PHE A 90 -6.68 -12.42 -9.24
N GLN A 91 -5.42 -12.03 -9.45
CA GLN A 91 -4.40 -12.88 -10.05
C GLN A 91 -3.05 -12.71 -9.33
N VAL A 92 -2.33 -13.82 -9.17
CA VAL A 92 -0.94 -13.76 -8.69
C VAL A 92 -0.04 -13.32 -9.84
N ALA A 93 0.68 -12.20 -9.66
CA ALA A 93 1.64 -11.71 -10.65
C ALA A 93 2.74 -10.88 -9.99
N ASP A 94 3.93 -10.92 -10.60
CA ASP A 94 5.03 -10.01 -10.30
C ASP A 94 4.88 -8.72 -11.14
N ALA A 95 4.81 -7.58 -10.47
CA ALA A 95 4.72 -6.28 -11.14
C ALA A 95 5.92 -5.98 -12.06
N GLN A 96 7.04 -6.67 -11.86
CA GLN A 96 8.24 -6.54 -12.72
C GLN A 96 8.20 -7.44 -13.96
N ASN A 97 7.17 -8.29 -14.08
CA ASN A 97 6.97 -9.20 -15.21
C ASN A 97 5.48 -9.55 -15.34
N LEU A 98 4.69 -8.60 -15.80
CA LEU A 98 3.25 -8.70 -15.88
C LEU A 98 2.82 -9.68 -16.99
N PRO A 99 1.93 -10.67 -16.71
CA PRO A 99 1.50 -11.68 -17.66
C PRO A 99 0.38 -11.15 -18.60
N PHE A 100 0.52 -9.91 -19.06
CA PHE A 100 -0.46 -9.26 -19.92
C PHE A 100 0.21 -8.77 -21.21
N GLU A 101 -0.59 -8.70 -22.28
CA GLU A 101 -0.17 -8.15 -23.56
C GLU A 101 0.04 -6.63 -23.47
N ASP A 102 0.81 -6.10 -24.39
CA ASP A 102 1.03 -4.66 -24.55
C ASP A 102 -0.31 -3.95 -24.81
N ALA A 103 -0.42 -2.71 -24.37
CA ALA A 103 -1.55 -1.83 -24.64
C ALA A 103 -2.93 -2.44 -24.29
N THR A 104 -3.02 -3.08 -23.14
CA THR A 104 -4.23 -3.78 -22.67
C THR A 104 -5.12 -2.92 -21.77
N PHE A 105 -4.53 -2.05 -20.96
CA PHE A 105 -5.23 -1.31 -19.89
C PHE A 105 -5.31 0.19 -20.19
N ASP A 106 -6.39 0.81 -19.73
CA ASP A 106 -6.59 2.26 -19.81
C ASP A 106 -6.00 2.97 -18.58
N LEU A 107 -5.96 2.24 -17.46
CA LEU A 107 -5.42 2.73 -16.19
C LEU A 107 -4.64 1.61 -15.49
N VAL A 108 -3.45 1.93 -14.99
CA VAL A 108 -2.70 1.10 -14.03
C VAL A 108 -2.63 1.86 -12.72
N VAL A 109 -2.81 1.16 -11.60
CA VAL A 109 -2.74 1.73 -10.24
C VAL A 109 -1.79 0.90 -9.39
N CYS A 110 -0.89 1.57 -8.67
CA CYS A 110 -0.03 0.96 -7.66
C CYS A 110 -0.02 1.85 -6.40
N LEU A 111 -0.79 1.45 -5.38
CA LEU A 111 -0.89 2.21 -4.14
C LEU A 111 -0.05 1.55 -3.04
N PHE A 112 1.01 2.25 -2.58
CA PHE A 112 1.92 1.80 -1.52
C PHE A 112 2.57 0.42 -1.74
N GLY A 113 2.74 0.02 -3.02
CA GLY A 113 3.41 -1.22 -3.41
C GLY A 113 4.83 -0.99 -3.93
N ILE A 114 5.02 0.07 -4.71
CA ILE A 114 6.26 0.35 -5.47
C ILE A 114 7.54 0.32 -4.61
N MET A 115 7.48 0.75 -3.33
CA MET A 115 8.63 0.77 -2.44
C MET A 115 9.22 -0.62 -2.19
N PHE A 116 8.41 -1.66 -2.32
CA PHE A 116 8.82 -3.04 -2.09
C PHE A 116 9.36 -3.75 -3.35
N PHE A 117 9.23 -3.14 -4.52
CA PHE A 117 9.72 -3.75 -5.74
C PHE A 117 11.25 -3.69 -5.80
N PRO A 118 11.96 -4.80 -6.03
CA PRO A 118 13.41 -4.81 -6.18
C PRO A 118 13.91 -3.88 -7.29
N ASP A 119 13.30 -3.96 -8.47
CA ASP A 119 13.59 -3.11 -9.63
C ASP A 119 12.37 -2.26 -9.98
N LYS A 120 12.37 -1.02 -9.48
CA LYS A 120 11.27 -0.07 -9.64
C LYS A 120 11.14 0.43 -11.07
N ILE A 121 12.27 0.62 -11.77
CA ILE A 121 12.28 1.06 -13.17
C ILE A 121 11.65 -0.02 -14.04
N ARG A 122 12.00 -1.29 -13.82
CA ARG A 122 11.40 -2.41 -14.54
C ARG A 122 9.90 -2.53 -14.27
N ALA A 123 9.45 -2.41 -13.04
CA ALA A 123 8.03 -2.44 -12.71
C ALA A 123 7.26 -1.29 -13.37
N ASN A 124 7.83 -0.08 -13.36
CA ASN A 124 7.26 1.07 -14.05
C ASN A 124 7.24 0.85 -15.58
N ALA A 125 8.29 0.23 -16.16
CA ALA A 125 8.34 -0.10 -17.60
C ALA A 125 7.27 -1.15 -17.97
N GLU A 126 7.02 -2.13 -17.12
CA GLU A 126 5.93 -3.09 -17.30
C GLU A 126 4.55 -2.41 -17.21
N ALA A 127 4.34 -1.53 -16.22
CA ALA A 127 3.12 -0.74 -16.14
C ALA A 127 2.90 0.09 -17.42
N ARG A 128 3.96 0.72 -17.96
CA ARG A 128 3.90 1.45 -19.21
C ARG A 128 3.62 0.54 -20.42
N ARG A 129 4.25 -0.62 -20.50
CA ARG A 129 4.07 -1.58 -21.60
C ARG A 129 2.61 -2.03 -21.72
N VAL A 130 1.97 -2.34 -20.60
CA VAL A 130 0.60 -2.82 -20.60
C VAL A 130 -0.43 -1.72 -20.75
N LEU A 131 -0.06 -0.45 -20.60
CA LEU A 131 -0.92 0.70 -20.83
C LEU A 131 -1.12 0.96 -22.33
N ARG A 132 -2.36 1.24 -22.70
CA ARG A 132 -2.71 1.76 -24.03
C ARG A 132 -2.09 3.13 -24.27
N PRO A 133 -1.92 3.55 -25.53
CA PRO A 133 -1.64 4.95 -25.82
C PRO A 133 -2.65 5.86 -25.10
N GLN A 134 -2.15 6.91 -24.44
CA GLN A 134 -2.93 7.83 -23.59
C GLN A 134 -3.52 7.17 -22.30
N GLY A 135 -3.18 5.93 -22.00
CA GLY A 135 -3.48 5.31 -20.71
C GLY A 135 -2.69 6.00 -19.59
N ARG A 136 -3.21 5.90 -18.37
CA ARG A 136 -2.64 6.57 -17.19
C ARG A 136 -2.06 5.59 -16.20
N TYR A 137 -0.96 5.95 -15.58
CA TYR A 137 -0.41 5.26 -14.43
C TYR A 137 -0.53 6.13 -13.17
N ILE A 138 -1.15 5.63 -12.13
CA ILE A 138 -1.20 6.29 -10.82
C ILE A 138 -0.38 5.44 -9.86
N VAL A 139 0.71 6.00 -9.39
CA VAL A 139 1.57 5.35 -8.38
C VAL A 139 1.64 6.22 -7.14
N VAL A 140 1.47 5.60 -5.96
CA VAL A 140 1.49 6.30 -4.68
C VAL A 140 2.51 5.64 -3.77
N ALA A 141 3.37 6.46 -3.17
CA ALA A 141 4.33 6.05 -2.16
C ALA A 141 4.25 6.97 -0.93
N PHE A 142 4.82 6.54 0.19
CA PHE A 142 4.90 7.40 1.36
C PHE A 142 5.94 8.51 1.15
N ASP A 143 5.61 9.70 1.62
CA ASP A 143 6.59 10.74 1.88
C ASP A 143 7.45 10.37 3.11
N ARG A 144 8.50 11.13 3.39
CA ARG A 144 9.48 10.90 4.45
C ARG A 144 8.84 10.48 5.77
N LEU A 145 9.47 9.55 6.48
CA LEU A 145 8.96 8.99 7.73
C LEU A 145 8.70 10.07 8.80
N ASP A 146 9.54 11.11 8.87
CA ASP A 146 9.41 12.19 9.84
C ASP A 146 8.15 13.05 9.63
N LEU A 147 7.58 13.04 8.43
CA LEU A 147 6.31 13.71 8.11
C LEU A 147 5.08 12.85 8.42
N ASN A 148 5.27 11.56 8.71
CA ASN A 148 4.23 10.58 8.96
C ASN A 148 4.15 10.23 10.44
N ARG A 149 3.32 10.92 11.22
CA ARG A 149 3.32 10.90 12.70
C ARG A 149 3.15 9.51 13.31
N ILE A 150 2.19 8.71 12.83
CA ILE A 150 1.98 7.37 13.40
C ILE A 150 3.06 6.39 12.96
N PRO A 151 3.38 6.24 11.66
CA PRO A 151 4.50 5.41 11.25
C PRO A 151 5.82 5.78 11.96
N ARG A 152 6.07 7.07 12.18
CA ARG A 152 7.25 7.51 12.94
C ARG A 152 7.22 7.02 14.38
N ALA A 153 6.12 7.24 15.10
CA ALA A 153 5.98 6.77 16.49
C ALA A 153 6.09 5.24 16.59
N ALA A 154 5.56 4.52 15.59
CA ALA A 154 5.71 3.09 15.49
C ALA A 154 7.18 2.69 15.26
N GLY A 155 7.87 3.37 14.36
CA GLY A 155 9.30 3.15 14.09
C GLY A 155 10.18 3.38 15.33
N GLU A 156 9.91 4.45 16.07
CA GLU A 156 10.61 4.75 17.35
C GLU A 156 10.38 3.63 18.39
N ALA A 157 9.12 3.15 18.50
CA ALA A 157 8.80 2.05 19.41
C ALA A 157 9.49 0.75 18.99
N VAL A 158 9.47 0.42 17.69
CA VAL A 158 10.15 -0.76 17.15
C VAL A 158 11.66 -0.66 17.33
N ALA A 159 12.28 0.48 17.05
CA ALA A 159 13.71 0.69 17.25
C ALA A 159 14.13 0.46 18.71
N SER A 160 13.26 0.75 19.68
CA SER A 160 13.53 0.47 21.10
C SER A 160 13.46 -1.00 21.45
N LEU A 161 12.68 -1.79 20.71
CA LEU A 161 12.50 -3.24 20.91
C LEU A 161 13.54 -4.05 20.11
N PHE A 162 14.00 -3.53 18.97
CA PHE A 162 14.94 -4.16 18.05
C PHE A 162 16.13 -3.25 17.78
N PRO A 163 17.03 -3.06 18.75
CA PRO A 163 18.17 -2.16 18.60
C PRO A 163 19.17 -2.60 17.52
N GLU A 164 19.13 -3.86 17.08
CA GLU A 164 19.94 -4.39 15.98
C GLU A 164 19.44 -3.93 14.59
N ASP A 165 18.17 -3.53 14.48
CA ASP A 165 17.61 -2.95 13.26
C ASP A 165 16.75 -1.70 13.50
N PRO A 166 17.33 -0.60 13.97
CA PRO A 166 16.59 0.61 14.31
C PRO A 166 15.97 1.31 13.10
N ARG A 167 16.38 0.96 11.86
CA ARG A 167 15.93 1.60 10.62
C ARG A 167 15.01 0.70 9.77
N TYR A 168 14.31 -0.23 10.39
CA TYR A 168 13.39 -1.12 9.69
C TYR A 168 12.36 -0.37 8.83
N MET A 169 11.74 0.68 9.37
CA MET A 169 10.74 1.47 8.64
C MET A 169 11.33 2.15 7.41
N GLU A 170 12.55 2.70 7.52
CA GLU A 170 13.23 3.40 6.42
C GLU A 170 13.69 2.43 5.32
N ARG A 171 14.04 1.20 5.66
CA ARG A 171 14.44 0.17 4.69
C ARG A 171 13.27 -0.58 4.06
N GLY A 172 12.09 -0.50 4.65
CA GLY A 172 10.86 -1.12 4.19
C GLY A 172 9.89 -0.08 3.60
N PRO A 173 8.79 0.22 4.31
CA PRO A 173 7.72 1.07 3.76
C PRO A 173 8.18 2.48 3.36
N PHE A 174 9.21 3.02 4.01
CA PHE A 174 9.73 4.37 3.77
C PHE A 174 11.07 4.39 3.03
N SER A 175 11.34 3.34 2.24
CA SER A 175 12.59 3.23 1.46
C SER A 175 12.57 4.01 0.13
N TYR A 176 11.39 4.48 -0.31
CA TYR A 176 11.21 5.14 -1.60
C TYR A 176 10.34 6.39 -1.42
N THR A 177 10.93 7.46 -0.91
CA THR A 177 10.24 8.67 -0.45
C THR A 177 10.67 9.94 -1.16
N ASP A 178 11.68 9.87 -2.03
CA ASP A 178 12.18 11.03 -2.78
C ASP A 178 11.41 11.18 -4.10
N ALA A 179 10.63 12.24 -4.20
CA ALA A 179 9.82 12.56 -5.36
C ALA A 179 10.65 12.73 -6.64
N ALA A 180 11.87 13.29 -6.53
CA ALA A 180 12.74 13.49 -7.70
C ALA A 180 13.28 12.14 -8.20
N VAL A 181 13.61 11.20 -7.31
CA VAL A 181 14.02 9.85 -7.67
C VAL A 181 12.85 9.10 -8.34
N MET A 182 11.63 9.22 -7.81
CA MET A 182 10.45 8.60 -8.41
C MET A 182 10.17 9.15 -9.81
N GLU A 183 10.25 10.47 -9.99
CA GLU A 183 10.09 11.10 -11.30
C GLU A 183 11.16 10.59 -12.27
N GLN A 184 12.42 10.52 -11.83
CA GLN A 184 13.53 10.01 -12.64
C GLN A 184 13.29 8.54 -13.06
N ASP A 185 12.86 7.68 -12.15
CA ASP A 185 12.59 6.27 -12.41
C ASP A 185 11.41 6.09 -13.40
N LEU A 186 10.35 6.89 -13.26
CA LEU A 186 9.22 6.89 -14.20
C LEU A 186 9.68 7.34 -15.62
N ARG A 187 10.49 8.40 -15.72
CA ARG A 187 11.04 8.85 -16.99
C ARG A 187 11.99 7.81 -17.60
N ALA A 188 12.81 7.16 -16.79
CA ALA A 188 13.68 6.06 -17.23
C ALA A 188 12.87 4.85 -17.74
N ALA A 189 11.68 4.62 -17.19
CA ALA A 189 10.72 3.61 -17.64
C ALA A 189 9.97 4.03 -18.92
N GLY A 190 10.18 5.25 -19.44
CA GLY A 190 9.63 5.74 -20.69
C GLY A 190 8.34 6.55 -20.57
N PHE A 191 7.94 6.98 -19.37
CA PHE A 191 6.85 7.95 -19.21
C PHE A 191 7.34 9.36 -19.58
N GLU A 192 6.65 10.02 -20.51
CA GLU A 192 7.02 11.36 -21.00
C GLU A 192 6.40 12.48 -20.16
N ALA A 193 5.10 12.31 -19.81
CA ALA A 193 4.38 13.23 -18.93
C ALA A 193 4.33 12.64 -17.53
N VAL A 194 5.02 13.27 -16.60
CA VAL A 194 5.05 12.90 -15.18
C VAL A 194 4.65 14.10 -14.36
N GLU A 195 3.57 13.97 -13.61
CA GLU A 195 3.14 14.96 -12.62
C GLU A 195 3.34 14.40 -11.23
N VAL A 196 3.92 15.21 -10.34
CA VAL A 196 4.18 14.83 -8.95
C VAL A 196 3.38 15.74 -8.04
N GLU A 197 2.53 15.15 -7.22
CA GLU A 197 1.73 15.84 -6.23
C GLU A 197 2.01 15.26 -4.83
N THR A 198 2.26 16.14 -3.85
CA THR A 198 2.31 15.72 -2.44
C THR A 198 0.97 16.01 -1.80
N ILE A 199 0.31 14.99 -1.27
CA ILE A 199 -1.00 15.10 -0.62
C ILE A 199 -0.90 14.71 0.86
N GLU A 200 -1.64 15.43 1.68
CA GLU A 200 -1.76 15.15 3.10
C GLU A 200 -3.22 14.80 3.42
N LEU A 201 -3.46 13.56 3.85
CA LEU A 201 -4.77 13.09 4.27
C LEU A 201 -4.76 12.72 5.75
N SER A 202 -5.93 12.79 6.36
CA SER A 202 -6.12 12.46 7.77
C SER A 202 -7.06 11.28 7.91
N SER A 203 -6.73 10.36 8.80
CA SER A 203 -7.63 9.30 9.25
C SER A 203 -8.02 9.52 10.72
N ARG A 204 -9.17 8.96 11.10
CA ARG A 204 -9.62 8.93 12.49
C ARG A 204 -9.79 7.48 12.92
N VAL A 205 -8.93 7.06 13.81
CA VAL A 205 -8.98 5.73 14.43
C VAL A 205 -8.76 5.86 15.94
N SER A 206 -9.19 4.88 16.71
CA SER A 206 -8.85 4.85 18.12
C SER A 206 -7.35 4.56 18.31
N ALA A 207 -6.76 5.06 19.39
CA ALA A 207 -5.36 4.75 19.72
C ALA A 207 -5.13 3.23 19.85
N ARG A 208 -6.15 2.49 20.32
CA ARG A 208 -6.12 1.04 20.42
C ARG A 208 -6.05 0.38 19.04
N ASP A 209 -6.90 0.82 18.09
CA ASP A 209 -6.93 0.26 16.75
C ASP A 209 -5.66 0.59 15.98
N ALA A 210 -5.09 1.80 16.17
CA ALA A 210 -3.80 2.17 15.62
C ALA A 210 -2.68 1.24 16.14
N ALA A 211 -2.64 1.00 17.46
CA ALA A 211 -1.67 0.09 18.06
C ALA A 211 -1.85 -1.36 17.55
N HIS A 212 -3.11 -1.85 17.46
CA HIS A 212 -3.39 -3.17 16.89
C HIS A 212 -2.97 -3.26 15.42
N GLY A 213 -3.21 -2.22 14.61
CA GLY A 213 -2.77 -2.18 13.22
C GLY A 213 -1.27 -2.34 13.09
N ILE A 214 -0.52 -1.58 13.88
CA ILE A 214 0.94 -1.60 13.84
C ILE A 214 1.49 -2.93 14.35
N VAL A 215 1.03 -3.40 15.50
CA VAL A 215 1.61 -4.58 16.17
C VAL A 215 1.14 -5.90 15.54
N LEU A 216 -0.13 -6.00 15.17
CA LEU A 216 -0.75 -7.25 14.71
C LEU A 216 -1.04 -7.28 13.22
N GLY A 217 -1.31 -6.12 12.62
CA GLY A 217 -1.68 -5.97 11.22
C GLY A 217 -0.50 -5.72 10.28
N SER A 218 0.66 -5.34 10.81
CA SER A 218 1.85 -5.08 9.99
C SER A 218 2.83 -6.25 9.99
N PRO A 219 3.83 -6.26 9.10
CA PRO A 219 4.91 -7.24 9.10
C PRO A 219 5.72 -7.33 10.41
N PHE A 220 5.62 -6.35 11.30
CA PHE A 220 6.22 -6.41 12.65
C PHE A 220 5.74 -7.59 13.49
N ARG A 221 4.62 -8.21 13.13
CA ARG A 221 4.12 -9.38 13.83
C ARG A 221 5.12 -10.53 13.83
N ALA A 222 5.78 -10.77 12.71
CA ALA A 222 6.79 -11.84 12.61
C ALA A 222 7.99 -11.60 13.53
N GLU A 223 8.37 -10.36 13.65
CA GLU A 223 9.44 -9.94 14.55
C GLU A 223 9.00 -10.03 16.03
N ASN A 224 7.76 -9.65 16.32
CA ASN A 224 7.18 -9.75 17.66
C ASN A 224 6.95 -11.21 18.11
N GLU A 225 6.68 -12.15 17.21
CA GLU A 225 6.55 -13.58 17.54
C GLU A 225 7.88 -14.22 17.92
N ARG A 226 9.02 -13.61 17.54
CA ARG A 226 10.37 -13.99 18.05
C ARG A 226 10.63 -13.48 19.46
N LEU A 227 9.95 -12.39 19.85
CA LEU A 227 9.96 -11.92 21.24
C LEU A 227 8.91 -12.71 21.99
N ASP A 228 9.34 -13.44 22.99
CA ASP A 228 8.58 -14.33 23.86
C ASP A 228 7.12 -13.85 24.04
N ALA A 229 6.15 -14.77 23.89
CA ALA A 229 4.72 -14.50 24.00
C ALA A 229 4.32 -13.76 25.30
N SER A 230 5.15 -13.80 26.33
CA SER A 230 5.01 -13.05 27.58
C SER A 230 5.11 -11.52 27.41
N ALA A 231 5.78 -11.03 26.36
CA ALA A 231 5.89 -9.58 26.10
C ALA A 231 4.57 -9.02 25.50
N LEU A 232 3.75 -9.85 24.84
CA LEU A 232 2.45 -9.46 24.30
C LEU A 232 1.36 -9.45 25.38
N ASP A 233 1.54 -10.17 26.49
CA ASP A 233 0.63 -10.19 27.65
C ASP A 233 0.83 -9.01 28.60
N GLY A 234 1.82 -8.15 28.37
CA GLY A 234 2.02 -6.88 29.05
C GLY A 234 0.91 -5.87 28.76
N GLN A 235 -0.35 -6.24 28.99
CA GLN A 235 -1.48 -5.32 28.90
C GLN A 235 -1.24 -4.15 29.87
N PRO A 236 -1.29 -2.88 29.39
CA PRO A 236 -1.32 -1.77 30.31
C PRO A 236 -2.54 -1.94 31.21
N LYS A 237 -2.31 -2.05 32.50
CA LYS A 237 -3.38 -2.04 33.52
C LYS A 237 -4.32 -0.90 33.18
N ARG A 238 -5.62 -1.17 33.10
CA ARG A 238 -6.69 -0.24 32.82
C ARG A 238 -6.50 1.03 33.63
N SER A 239 -6.01 2.10 33.02
CA SER A 239 -6.28 3.43 33.49
C SER A 239 -7.64 3.82 32.93
N ASN A 240 -8.62 3.95 33.77
CA ASN A 240 -9.89 4.63 33.48
C ASN A 240 -9.57 6.06 33.10
N GLY A 241 -9.55 6.36 31.81
CA GLY A 241 -9.25 7.71 31.35
C GLY A 241 -9.55 7.89 29.87
N ARG A 242 -10.65 8.56 29.60
CA ARG A 242 -11.04 9.32 28.40
C ARG A 242 -10.51 8.83 27.07
N SER A 243 -11.42 8.38 26.19
CA SER A 243 -11.15 8.09 24.80
C SER A 243 -10.52 9.31 24.12
N ASN A 244 -9.20 9.27 23.93
CA ASN A 244 -8.50 10.22 23.06
C ASN A 244 -8.72 9.77 21.62
N ARG A 245 -9.61 10.46 20.91
CA ARG A 245 -9.71 10.36 19.46
C ARG A 245 -8.49 11.07 18.86
N GLY A 246 -7.43 10.33 18.58
CA GLY A 246 -6.27 10.86 17.90
C GLY A 246 -6.56 11.04 16.41
N MET A 247 -6.28 12.23 15.87
CA MET A 247 -6.27 12.49 14.44
C MET A 247 -4.88 12.13 13.91
N VAL A 248 -4.83 11.23 12.93
CA VAL A 248 -3.59 10.78 12.29
C VAL A 248 -3.45 11.47 10.96
N LYS A 249 -2.31 12.12 10.72
CA LYS A 249 -1.96 12.69 9.42
C LYS A 249 -0.90 11.81 8.78
N THR A 250 -1.15 11.34 7.57
CA THR A 250 -0.19 10.65 6.71
C THR A 250 0.03 11.47 5.44
N ARG A 251 1.23 11.46 4.92
CA ARG A 251 1.60 12.25 3.72
C ARG A 251 2.24 11.33 2.68
N PRO A 252 1.56 10.92 1.61
CA PRO A 252 2.18 10.28 0.46
C PRO A 252 2.47 11.27 -0.66
N SER A 253 3.31 10.86 -1.57
CA SER A 253 3.46 11.50 -2.88
C SER A 253 2.68 10.72 -3.93
N LEU A 254 1.88 11.39 -4.72
CA LEU A 254 1.13 10.82 -5.83
C LEU A 254 1.84 11.15 -7.14
N HIS A 255 2.05 10.13 -7.96
CA HIS A 255 2.68 10.25 -9.26
C HIS A 255 1.73 9.72 -10.33
N THR A 256 1.56 10.48 -11.39
CA THR A 256 0.74 10.13 -12.55
C THR A 256 1.56 10.06 -13.82
#